data_1cc309fd174bd03026a1203269f5c9fb
#
_entry.id   1cc309fd174bd03026a1203269f5c9fb
#
_cell.length_a   1.000
_cell.length_b   1.000
_cell.length_c   1.000
_cell.angle_alpha   90.00
_cell.angle_beta   90.00
_cell.angle_gamma   90.00
#
_symmetry.space_group_name_H-M   'P 1'
#
loop_
_entity.id
_entity.type
_entity.pdbx_description
1 polymer ?
#
loop_
_entity_poly.entity_id
_entity_poly.type
_entity_poly.pdbx_seq_one_letter_code
_entity_poly.pdbx_strand_id
1 'polypeptide(L)'
;MTFDEIVGAIHNRRFLPSKPIREIRPIDQERNPGVIASRKYNGNFATAVVLPAGQVEFYTASNLHLASLHHSPWFEDGEWRNALSEAEPGTIFLGELFIPSAGIEDLGAFQTWYSWHRNGTGESPHKAKFLSFDLLALCGKSVHQYPYQERHPLIPAAMRVAAAPYTSLAQAEAAVGDSERIGCEGFVFWDADAASLCKIGGQNKARGAAWKVKPIRKATFVLRRFINEKPGTLVMALGAHGQPDFPCGSGLTQEERRQLVAEFHTGKTILVEVAHYGYDESGRPEMPRALGWNKV
;
A
#
# COMPACT_ATOMS: atom_id res chain seq x y z
N MET A 1 -4.58 -15.61 19.88
CA MET A 1 -3.29 -16.07 19.29
C MET A 1 -2.15 -15.60 20.19
N THR A 2 -1.27 -16.49 20.58
CA THR A 2 -0.05 -16.17 21.32
C THR A 2 1.06 -15.72 20.36
N PHE A 3 2.15 -15.19 20.90
CA PHE A 3 3.34 -14.89 20.11
C PHE A 3 3.85 -16.10 19.33
N ASP A 4 4.02 -17.25 20.03
CA ASP A 4 4.53 -18.48 19.42
C ASP A 4 3.61 -19.04 18.32
N GLU A 5 2.30 -18.95 18.52
CA GLU A 5 1.32 -19.35 17.49
C GLU A 5 1.45 -18.49 16.23
N ILE A 6 1.66 -17.17 16.38
CA ILE A 6 1.84 -16.26 15.24
C ILE A 6 3.16 -16.55 14.53
N VAL A 7 4.28 -16.69 15.26
CA VAL A 7 5.59 -17.01 14.69
C VAL A 7 5.58 -18.36 14.00
N GLY A 8 5.02 -19.39 14.64
CA GLY A 8 4.85 -20.72 14.05
C GLY A 8 3.99 -20.66 12.78
N ALA A 9 2.95 -19.84 12.74
CA ALA A 9 2.12 -19.66 11.56
C ALA A 9 2.85 -18.91 10.43
N ILE A 10 3.69 -17.93 10.75
CA ILE A 10 4.55 -17.24 9.77
C ILE A 10 5.51 -18.23 9.13
N HIS A 11 6.25 -19.01 9.92
CA HIS A 11 7.20 -20.00 9.41
C HIS A 11 6.53 -21.08 8.56
N ASN A 12 5.30 -21.47 8.88
CA ASN A 12 4.50 -22.42 8.11
C ASN A 12 3.68 -21.78 6.98
N ARG A 13 3.87 -20.48 6.69
CA ARG A 13 3.15 -19.71 5.66
C ARG A 13 1.63 -19.71 5.82
N ARG A 14 1.15 -19.73 7.07
CA ARG A 14 -0.27 -19.79 7.43
C ARG A 14 -0.79 -18.53 8.12
N PHE A 15 0.08 -17.59 8.43
CA PHE A 15 -0.32 -16.34 9.04
C PHE A 15 -0.93 -15.39 7.99
N LEU A 16 -2.12 -14.89 8.26
CA LEU A 16 -2.84 -13.95 7.41
C LEU A 16 -2.95 -12.61 8.16
N PRO A 17 -2.07 -11.64 7.85
CA PRO A 17 -2.14 -10.33 8.48
C PRO A 17 -3.42 -9.59 8.09
N SER A 18 -3.94 -8.79 8.99
CA SER A 18 -5.04 -7.86 8.71
C SER A 18 -4.60 -6.84 7.66
N LYS A 19 -5.41 -6.67 6.61
CA LYS A 19 -5.14 -5.71 5.55
C LYS A 19 -6.31 -4.76 5.35
N PRO A 20 -6.04 -3.46 5.11
CA PRO A 20 -7.08 -2.53 4.74
C PRO A 20 -7.83 -2.97 3.49
N ILE A 21 -9.16 -2.83 3.49
CA ILE A 21 -10.00 -3.05 2.31
C ILE A 21 -9.97 -1.81 1.40
N ARG A 22 -10.30 -1.99 0.11
CA ARG A 22 -10.16 -0.91 -0.89
C ARG A 22 -11.22 0.17 -0.80
N GLU A 23 -12.41 -0.18 -0.35
CA GLU A 23 -13.58 0.70 -0.45
C GLU A 23 -14.34 0.68 0.87
N ILE A 24 -14.81 1.86 1.27
CA ILE A 24 -15.77 2.01 2.36
C ILE A 24 -17.12 1.56 1.81
N ARG A 25 -17.72 0.57 2.44
CA ARG A 25 -19.02 0.03 2.03
C ARG A 25 -20.15 0.82 2.68
N PRO A 26 -21.38 0.81 2.13
CA PRO A 26 -22.53 1.46 2.77
C PRO A 26 -22.70 1.08 4.25
N ILE A 27 -22.57 -0.20 4.59
CA ILE A 27 -22.65 -0.68 5.98
C ILE A 27 -21.56 -0.08 6.89
N ASP A 28 -20.40 0.22 6.36
CA ASP A 28 -19.31 0.87 7.13
C ASP A 28 -19.66 2.34 7.38
N GLN A 29 -20.29 3.01 6.40
CA GLN A 29 -20.80 4.39 6.53
C GLN A 29 -21.98 4.48 7.50
N GLU A 30 -22.92 3.52 7.45
CA GLU A 30 -24.04 3.44 8.39
C GLU A 30 -23.55 3.25 9.84
N ARG A 31 -22.54 2.41 10.04
CA ARG A 31 -21.93 2.21 11.37
C ARG A 31 -21.20 3.46 11.86
N ASN A 32 -20.69 4.25 10.93
CA ASN A 32 -19.99 5.52 11.17
C ASN A 32 -19.02 5.50 12.37
N PRO A 33 -18.05 4.58 12.41
CA PRO A 33 -17.15 4.45 13.54
C PRO A 33 -16.22 5.65 13.65
N GLY A 34 -15.72 5.92 14.85
CA GLY A 34 -14.54 6.74 15.03
C GLY A 34 -13.34 6.13 14.29
N VAL A 35 -12.55 6.95 13.63
CA VAL A 35 -11.42 6.47 12.84
C VAL A 35 -10.11 7.16 13.22
N ILE A 36 -9.02 6.42 13.07
CA ILE A 36 -7.67 6.95 13.14
C ILE A 36 -7.12 6.91 11.71
N ALA A 37 -6.90 8.08 11.13
CA ALA A 37 -6.37 8.19 9.77
C ALA A 37 -4.85 8.32 9.79
N SER A 38 -4.18 7.50 9.01
CA SER A 38 -2.74 7.55 8.81
C SER A 38 -2.39 7.70 7.33
N ARG A 39 -1.22 8.30 7.04
CA ARG A 39 -0.67 8.34 5.69
C ARG A 39 -0.48 6.91 5.16
N LYS A 40 -0.84 6.69 3.90
CA LYS A 40 -0.53 5.46 3.19
C LYS A 40 0.84 5.60 2.54
N TYR A 41 1.77 4.76 2.97
CA TYR A 41 3.10 4.66 2.38
C TYR A 41 3.08 3.76 1.14
N ASN A 42 3.92 4.07 0.16
CA ASN A 42 4.07 3.30 -1.07
C ASN A 42 5.29 2.38 -0.95
N GLY A 43 5.07 1.18 -0.48
CA GLY A 43 6.12 0.20 -0.23
C GLY A 43 5.58 -1.23 -0.27
N ASN A 44 6.15 -2.07 0.57
CA ASN A 44 5.72 -3.45 0.74
C ASN A 44 5.35 -3.71 2.20
N PHE A 45 4.15 -4.26 2.39
CA PHE A 45 3.72 -4.74 3.70
C PHE A 45 4.74 -5.69 4.31
N ALA A 46 5.13 -5.43 5.55
CA ALA A 46 6.03 -6.28 6.30
C ALA A 46 5.53 -6.56 7.72
N THR A 47 5.73 -7.81 8.17
CA THR A 47 5.63 -8.19 9.57
C THR A 47 7.04 -8.20 10.14
N ALA A 48 7.32 -7.35 11.13
CA ALA A 48 8.57 -7.36 11.87
C ALA A 48 8.38 -8.17 13.16
N VAL A 49 9.22 -9.19 13.36
CA VAL A 49 9.19 -10.09 14.50
C VAL A 49 10.47 -9.92 15.30
N VAL A 50 10.35 -9.53 16.56
CA VAL A 50 11.48 -9.47 17.50
C VAL A 50 11.60 -10.81 18.20
N LEU A 51 12.61 -11.59 17.81
CA LEU A 51 12.85 -12.93 18.32
C LEU A 51 13.46 -12.93 19.74
N PRO A 52 13.41 -14.04 20.49
CA PRO A 52 13.94 -14.13 21.85
C PRO A 52 15.40 -13.72 21.99
N ALA A 53 16.22 -13.90 20.94
CA ALA A 53 17.61 -13.47 20.92
C ALA A 53 17.81 -11.96 20.60
N GLY A 54 16.72 -11.18 20.53
CA GLY A 54 16.77 -9.76 20.15
C GLY A 54 16.96 -9.53 18.64
N GLN A 55 16.98 -10.59 17.83
CA GLN A 55 17.04 -10.46 16.38
C GLN A 55 15.69 -10.01 15.83
N VAL A 56 15.72 -9.12 14.84
CA VAL A 56 14.52 -8.64 14.17
C VAL A 56 14.48 -9.19 12.75
N GLU A 57 13.42 -9.93 12.45
CA GLU A 57 13.19 -10.56 11.16
C GLU A 57 11.95 -9.96 10.49
N PHE A 58 12.07 -9.64 9.20
CA PHE A 58 10.95 -9.13 8.38
C PHE A 58 10.37 -10.22 7.50
N TYR A 59 9.05 -10.27 7.44
CA TYR A 59 8.31 -11.21 6.59
C TYR A 59 7.28 -10.47 5.73
N THR A 60 7.15 -10.90 4.47
CA THR A 60 6.11 -10.35 3.57
C THR A 60 4.71 -10.74 4.04
N ALA A 61 3.69 -10.13 3.45
CA ALA A 61 2.29 -10.54 3.65
C ALA A 61 1.99 -12.00 3.25
N SER A 62 2.87 -12.63 2.50
CA SER A 62 2.81 -14.05 2.13
C SER A 62 3.69 -14.93 3.03
N ASN A 63 4.20 -14.35 4.13
CA ASN A 63 5.08 -15.02 5.10
C ASN A 63 6.41 -15.53 4.48
N LEU A 64 6.87 -14.89 3.43
CA LEU A 64 8.22 -15.12 2.94
C LEU A 64 9.18 -14.27 3.76
N HIS A 65 10.27 -14.85 4.19
CA HIS A 65 11.35 -14.10 4.83
C HIS A 65 11.86 -13.03 3.86
N LEU A 66 11.92 -11.80 4.33
CA LEU A 66 12.28 -10.65 3.51
C LEU A 66 13.70 -10.19 3.83
N ALA A 67 14.02 -9.98 5.09
CA ALA A 67 15.32 -9.48 5.54
C ALA A 67 15.46 -9.66 7.05
N SER A 68 16.73 -9.62 7.52
CA SER A 68 17.10 -9.50 8.93
C SER A 68 17.71 -8.12 9.17
N LEU A 69 17.23 -7.40 10.18
CA LEU A 69 17.68 -6.04 10.48
C LEU A 69 19.17 -5.98 10.83
N HIS A 70 19.68 -6.99 11.56
CA HIS A 70 21.03 -6.97 12.12
C HIS A 70 22.14 -7.26 11.10
N HIS A 71 21.83 -7.87 9.99
CA HIS A 71 22.82 -8.28 8.99
C HIS A 71 22.90 -7.36 7.78
N SER A 72 22.25 -6.19 7.83
CA SER A 72 22.03 -5.47 6.59
C SER A 72 22.50 -4.02 6.61
N PRO A 73 23.47 -3.67 5.75
CA PRO A 73 23.73 -2.29 5.37
C PRO A 73 22.61 -1.70 4.52
N TRP A 74 21.56 -2.45 4.26
CA TRP A 74 20.45 -2.22 3.34
C TRP A 74 19.31 -1.41 3.93
N PHE A 75 19.41 -1.11 5.22
CA PHE A 75 18.44 -0.29 5.92
C PHE A 75 18.98 1.11 6.20
N GLU A 76 18.11 2.10 6.12
CA GLU A 76 18.42 3.46 6.51
C GLU A 76 18.78 3.49 8.02
N ASP A 77 19.84 4.18 8.37
CA ASP A 77 20.17 4.45 9.78
C ASP A 77 19.23 5.55 10.30
N GLY A 78 18.84 5.44 11.57
CA GLY A 78 17.98 6.43 12.20
C GLY A 78 17.26 5.93 13.45
N GLU A 79 16.52 6.82 14.08
CA GLU A 79 15.80 6.54 15.33
C GLU A 79 14.83 5.35 15.22
N TRP A 80 14.20 5.17 14.07
CA TRP A 80 13.30 4.04 13.85
C TRP A 80 14.01 2.69 13.96
N ARG A 81 15.24 2.60 13.44
CA ARG A 81 16.06 1.39 13.46
C ARG A 81 16.51 1.08 14.87
N ASN A 82 16.92 2.11 15.62
CA ASN A 82 17.29 1.98 17.01
C ASN A 82 16.08 1.51 17.84
N ALA A 83 14.94 2.17 17.71
CA ALA A 83 13.71 1.80 18.40
C ALA A 83 13.26 0.35 18.11
N LEU A 84 13.45 -0.12 16.88
CA LEU A 84 13.13 -1.50 16.52
C LEU A 84 14.17 -2.50 17.05
N SER A 85 15.44 -2.13 17.06
CA SER A 85 16.50 -2.97 17.63
C SER A 85 16.46 -3.08 19.15
N GLU A 86 15.93 -2.05 19.82
CA GLU A 86 15.75 -1.99 21.27
C GLU A 86 14.37 -2.55 21.72
N ALA A 87 13.51 -2.93 20.75
CA ALA A 87 12.22 -3.48 21.09
C ALA A 87 12.37 -4.82 21.82
N GLU A 88 11.53 -5.00 22.83
CA GLU A 88 11.54 -6.19 23.68
C GLU A 88 11.26 -7.47 22.88
N PRO A 89 12.00 -8.55 23.15
CA PRO A 89 11.72 -9.87 22.55
C PRO A 89 10.28 -10.30 22.74
N GLY A 90 9.75 -10.99 21.74
CA GLY A 90 8.33 -11.39 21.74
C GLY A 90 7.38 -10.30 21.22
N THR A 91 7.91 -9.25 20.58
CA THR A 91 7.11 -8.19 19.97
C THR A 91 6.91 -8.43 18.47
N ILE A 92 5.69 -8.18 17.97
CA ILE A 92 5.34 -8.33 16.55
C ILE A 92 4.66 -7.07 16.06
N PHE A 93 5.30 -6.39 15.11
CA PHE A 93 4.76 -5.20 14.45
C PHE A 93 4.28 -5.52 13.04
N LEU A 94 3.19 -4.85 12.62
CA LEU A 94 2.78 -4.78 11.22
C LEU A 94 3.12 -3.40 10.69
N GLY A 95 3.70 -3.33 9.49
CA GLY A 95 4.15 -2.06 8.95
C GLY A 95 4.36 -2.10 7.44
N GLU A 96 4.98 -1.04 6.97
CA GLU A 96 5.40 -0.89 5.58
C GLU A 96 6.92 -0.73 5.51
N LEU A 97 7.55 -1.51 4.63
CA LEU A 97 8.93 -1.31 4.20
C LEU A 97 8.92 -0.52 2.90
N PHE A 98 9.63 0.59 2.84
CA PHE A 98 9.66 1.48 1.68
C PHE A 98 11.03 2.16 1.53
N ILE A 99 11.29 2.72 0.36
CA ILE A 99 12.44 3.59 0.12
C ILE A 99 11.97 5.04 0.26
N PRO A 100 12.51 5.82 1.20
CA PRO A 100 12.18 7.23 1.35
C PRO A 100 12.50 8.04 0.09
N SER A 101 11.63 9.00 -0.23
CA SER A 101 11.86 9.98 -1.27
C SER A 101 11.33 11.36 -0.83
N ALA A 102 11.64 12.41 -1.57
CA ALA A 102 11.17 13.77 -1.28
C ALA A 102 9.64 13.97 -1.47
N GLY A 103 8.97 13.01 -2.10
CA GLY A 103 7.53 13.02 -2.36
C GLY A 103 6.86 11.71 -1.94
N ILE A 104 6.18 11.07 -2.90
CA ILE A 104 5.66 9.71 -2.73
C ILE A 104 6.86 8.74 -2.76
N GLU A 105 6.83 7.73 -1.91
CA GLU A 105 7.89 6.73 -1.79
C GLU A 105 8.14 6.03 -3.13
N ASP A 106 9.42 5.80 -3.46
CA ASP A 106 9.82 5.21 -4.73
C ASP A 106 9.64 3.68 -4.73
N LEU A 107 8.56 3.23 -5.36
CA LEU A 107 8.27 1.80 -5.49
C LEU A 107 9.25 1.10 -6.44
N GLY A 108 9.78 1.77 -7.46
CA GLY A 108 10.78 1.22 -8.38
C GLY A 108 12.09 0.97 -7.67
N ALA A 109 12.56 1.95 -6.88
CA ALA A 109 13.72 1.79 -6.01
C ALA A 109 13.53 0.67 -4.99
N PHE A 110 12.31 0.52 -4.42
CA PHE A 110 12.00 -0.59 -3.52
C PHE A 110 12.09 -1.95 -4.22
N GLN A 111 11.56 -2.08 -5.44
CA GLN A 111 11.66 -3.32 -6.21
C GLN A 111 13.11 -3.66 -6.54
N THR A 112 13.92 -2.65 -6.87
CA THR A 112 15.36 -2.80 -7.08
C THR A 112 16.04 -3.29 -5.82
N TRP A 113 15.81 -2.63 -4.69
CA TRP A 113 16.31 -3.02 -3.36
C TRP A 113 15.93 -4.48 -3.03
N TYR A 114 14.67 -4.85 -3.23
CA TYR A 114 14.18 -6.20 -2.96
C TYR A 114 14.81 -7.25 -3.86
N SER A 115 14.99 -6.95 -5.15
CA SER A 115 15.65 -7.84 -6.11
C SER A 115 17.11 -8.09 -5.75
N TRP A 116 17.84 -7.04 -5.38
CA TRP A 116 19.24 -7.15 -4.95
C TRP A 116 19.35 -7.98 -3.66
N HIS A 117 18.51 -7.71 -2.68
CA HIS A 117 18.48 -8.48 -1.44
C HIS A 117 18.23 -9.97 -1.70
N ARG A 118 17.24 -10.30 -2.53
CA ARG A 118 16.86 -11.67 -2.85
C ARG A 118 17.96 -12.43 -3.60
N ASN A 119 18.70 -11.77 -4.45
CA ASN A 119 19.74 -12.37 -5.30
C ASN A 119 21.11 -12.41 -4.61
N GLY A 120 21.28 -11.77 -3.47
CA GLY A 120 22.53 -11.74 -2.71
C GLY A 120 23.68 -11.02 -3.41
N THR A 121 23.40 -10.18 -4.40
CA THR A 121 24.42 -9.53 -5.23
C THR A 121 24.65 -8.09 -4.81
N GLY A 122 25.78 -7.83 -4.15
CA GLY A 122 26.30 -6.49 -3.89
C GLY A 122 25.53 -5.64 -2.87
N GLU A 123 25.86 -4.35 -2.82
CA GLU A 123 25.14 -3.36 -2.02
C GLU A 123 24.06 -2.68 -2.85
N SER A 124 22.84 -2.59 -2.32
CA SER A 124 21.79 -1.82 -2.96
C SER A 124 22.13 -0.32 -2.90
N PRO A 125 21.94 0.45 -3.98
CA PRO A 125 22.06 1.90 -3.93
C PRO A 125 20.97 2.56 -3.06
N HIS A 126 19.95 1.80 -2.69
CA HIS A 126 18.81 2.26 -1.90
C HIS A 126 18.81 1.63 -0.52
N LYS A 127 18.37 2.39 0.47
CA LYS A 127 18.20 1.94 1.85
C LYS A 127 16.73 1.98 2.24
N ALA A 128 16.22 0.85 2.74
CA ALA A 128 14.83 0.75 3.14
C ALA A 128 14.60 1.29 4.56
N LYS A 129 13.40 1.83 4.78
CA LYS A 129 12.88 2.25 6.07
C LYS A 129 11.62 1.46 6.40
N PHE A 130 11.46 1.13 7.68
CA PHE A 130 10.24 0.51 8.19
C PHE A 130 9.48 1.47 9.10
N LEU A 131 8.17 1.60 8.86
CA LEU A 131 7.26 2.25 9.79
C LEU A 131 6.11 1.31 10.13
N SER A 132 5.82 1.22 11.42
CA SER A 132 4.75 0.37 11.93
C SER A 132 3.44 1.11 12.02
N PHE A 133 2.37 0.46 11.58
CA PHE A 133 1.00 0.95 11.71
C PHE A 133 0.13 0.10 12.65
N ASP A 134 0.56 -1.09 13.05
CA ASP A 134 -0.18 -1.92 14.01
C ASP A 134 0.76 -2.80 14.84
N LEU A 135 0.29 -3.26 15.99
CA LEU A 135 1.00 -4.10 16.96
C LEU A 135 0.15 -5.33 17.29
N LEU A 136 0.72 -6.52 17.15
CA LEU A 136 0.00 -7.78 17.41
C LEU A 136 0.39 -8.43 18.73
N ALA A 137 1.65 -8.32 19.10
CA ALA A 137 2.19 -8.82 20.37
C ALA A 137 3.20 -7.84 20.93
N LEU A 138 3.28 -7.73 22.25
CA LEU A 138 4.23 -6.92 23.00
C LEU A 138 4.80 -7.76 24.15
N CYS A 139 6.13 -7.93 24.21
CA CYS A 139 6.83 -8.71 25.24
C CYS A 139 6.21 -10.13 25.40
N GLY A 140 5.95 -10.83 24.33
CA GLY A 140 5.34 -12.17 24.31
C GLY A 140 3.82 -12.19 24.55
N LYS A 141 3.21 -11.08 24.96
CA LYS A 141 1.78 -10.97 25.22
C LYS A 141 1.04 -10.50 23.99
N SER A 142 -0.02 -11.20 23.61
CA SER A 142 -0.88 -10.81 22.52
C SER A 142 -1.70 -9.56 22.84
N VAL A 143 -1.65 -8.56 21.97
CA VAL A 143 -2.45 -7.33 22.07
C VAL A 143 -3.39 -7.14 20.87
N HIS A 144 -3.42 -8.10 19.93
CA HIS A 144 -4.20 -7.98 18.69
C HIS A 144 -5.71 -7.84 18.92
N GLN A 145 -6.22 -8.22 20.08
CA GLN A 145 -7.64 -8.09 20.47
C GLN A 145 -7.99 -6.72 21.04
N TYR A 146 -7.00 -5.91 21.40
CA TYR A 146 -7.27 -4.57 21.92
C TYR A 146 -7.80 -3.67 20.80
N PRO A 147 -8.58 -2.61 21.11
CA PRO A 147 -8.94 -1.57 20.16
C PRO A 147 -7.71 -0.97 19.48
N TYR A 148 -7.85 -0.58 18.22
CA TYR A 148 -6.73 0.02 17.48
C TYR A 148 -6.16 1.26 18.18
N GLN A 149 -7.03 2.11 18.72
CA GLN A 149 -6.65 3.30 19.49
C GLN A 149 -5.80 3.01 20.73
N GLU A 150 -5.86 1.79 21.27
CA GLU A 150 -5.03 1.36 22.40
C GLU A 150 -3.70 0.72 21.92
N ARG A 151 -3.73 -0.03 20.81
CA ARG A 151 -2.54 -0.71 20.27
C ARG A 151 -1.56 0.25 19.59
N HIS A 152 -2.07 1.18 18.79
CA HIS A 152 -1.25 2.08 18.00
C HIS A 152 -0.32 2.96 18.86
N PRO A 153 -0.74 3.54 20.00
CA PRO A 153 0.16 4.28 20.89
C PRO A 153 1.28 3.47 21.52
N LEU A 154 1.14 2.13 21.61
CA LEU A 154 2.17 1.24 22.15
C LEU A 154 3.36 1.06 21.20
N ILE A 155 3.22 1.44 19.93
CA ILE A 155 4.34 1.43 18.97
C ILE A 155 5.28 2.59 19.33
N PRO A 156 6.61 2.37 19.43
CA PRO A 156 7.56 3.44 19.66
C PRO A 156 7.41 4.59 18.66
N ALA A 157 7.41 5.82 19.15
CA ALA A 157 7.10 7.00 18.32
C ALA A 157 8.01 7.15 17.09
N ALA A 158 9.28 6.79 17.22
CA ALA A 158 10.28 6.87 16.14
C ALA A 158 9.98 5.97 14.93
N MET A 159 9.22 4.88 15.13
CA MET A 159 8.86 3.93 14.08
C MET A 159 7.35 3.83 13.85
N ARG A 160 6.56 4.65 14.52
CA ARG A 160 5.12 4.67 14.40
C ARG A 160 4.66 5.56 13.25
N VAL A 161 3.77 5.07 12.42
CA VAL A 161 3.11 5.89 11.41
C VAL A 161 2.34 7.02 12.09
N ALA A 162 2.57 8.26 11.66
CA ALA A 162 1.82 9.41 12.15
C ALA A 162 0.33 9.24 11.80
N ALA A 163 -0.54 9.46 12.77
CA ALA A 163 -1.96 9.27 12.61
C ALA A 163 -2.76 10.34 13.38
N ALA A 164 -3.94 10.67 12.87
CA ALA A 164 -4.84 11.66 13.46
C ALA A 164 -6.22 11.03 13.69
N PRO A 165 -6.84 11.25 14.86
CA PRO A 165 -8.18 10.78 15.15
C PRO A 165 -9.24 11.66 14.48
N TYR A 166 -10.31 11.02 14.00
CA TYR A 166 -11.53 11.65 13.49
C TYR A 166 -12.75 10.99 14.11
N THR A 167 -13.79 11.75 14.35
CA THR A 167 -15.01 11.25 15.02
C THR A 167 -15.91 10.44 14.07
N SER A 168 -15.66 10.52 12.77
CA SER A 168 -16.45 9.79 11.76
C SER A 168 -15.67 9.55 10.47
N LEU A 169 -16.10 8.56 9.70
CA LEU A 169 -15.59 8.29 8.36
C LEU A 169 -15.74 9.51 7.44
N ALA A 170 -16.88 10.20 7.48
CA ALA A 170 -17.12 11.36 6.63
C ALA A 170 -16.16 12.51 6.92
N GLN A 171 -15.84 12.75 8.19
CA GLN A 171 -14.84 13.74 8.59
C GLN A 171 -13.43 13.37 8.08
N ALA A 172 -13.07 12.09 8.20
CA ALA A 172 -11.78 11.60 7.70
C ALA A 172 -11.70 11.69 6.17
N GLU A 173 -12.78 11.33 5.45
CA GLU A 173 -12.84 11.44 3.98
C GLU A 173 -12.67 12.89 3.50
N ALA A 174 -13.28 13.85 4.18
CA ALA A 174 -13.13 15.26 3.85
C ALA A 174 -11.66 15.73 3.97
N ALA A 175 -10.90 15.20 4.92
CA ALA A 175 -9.48 15.52 5.10
C ALA A 175 -8.57 14.93 3.99
N VAL A 176 -9.02 13.91 3.25
CA VAL A 176 -8.24 13.28 2.17
C VAL A 176 -8.04 14.21 0.98
N GLY A 177 -8.93 15.19 0.76
CA GLY A 177 -8.78 16.19 -0.28
C GLY A 177 -7.45 16.95 -0.23
N ASP A 178 -6.79 17.00 0.93
CA ASP A 178 -5.47 17.60 1.12
C ASP A 178 -4.28 16.67 0.81
N SER A 179 -4.52 15.42 0.42
CA SER A 179 -3.45 14.42 0.20
C SER A 179 -2.42 14.84 -0.86
N GLU A 180 -2.84 15.59 -1.87
CA GLU A 180 -1.93 16.15 -2.89
C GLU A 180 -0.93 17.12 -2.28
N ARG A 181 -1.40 17.99 -1.39
CA ARG A 181 -0.58 18.96 -0.69
C ARG A 181 0.40 18.30 0.27
N ILE A 182 0.03 17.14 0.81
CA ILE A 182 0.86 16.34 1.73
C ILE A 182 1.87 15.47 0.97
N GLY A 183 1.70 15.29 -0.36
CA GLY A 183 2.59 14.47 -1.19
C GLY A 183 2.55 12.99 -0.83
N CYS A 184 1.36 12.40 -0.62
CA CYS A 184 1.20 11.00 -0.27
C CYS A 184 0.28 10.23 -1.24
N GLU A 185 0.44 8.91 -1.28
CA GLU A 185 -0.37 8.00 -2.12
C GLU A 185 -1.85 7.99 -1.71
N GLY A 186 -2.17 8.38 -0.48
CA GLY A 186 -3.49 8.38 0.12
C GLY A 186 -3.45 8.13 1.62
N PHE A 187 -4.55 7.63 2.16
CA PHE A 187 -4.70 7.40 3.58
C PHE A 187 -5.18 5.97 3.87
N VAL A 188 -4.90 5.53 5.08
CA VAL A 188 -5.51 4.34 5.68
C VAL A 188 -6.32 4.81 6.88
N PHE A 189 -7.61 4.51 6.87
CA PHE A 189 -8.53 4.74 7.97
C PHE A 189 -8.67 3.46 8.79
N TRP A 190 -8.37 3.54 10.05
CA TRP A 190 -8.48 2.45 11.00
C TRP A 190 -9.70 2.69 11.88
N ASP A 191 -10.58 1.71 11.99
CA ASP A 191 -11.63 1.72 12.98
C ASP A 191 -10.99 1.76 14.38
N ALA A 192 -11.24 2.84 15.12
CA ALA A 192 -10.59 3.11 16.39
C ALA A 192 -10.82 2.00 17.43
N ASP A 193 -12.03 1.41 17.41
CA ASP A 193 -12.48 0.40 18.38
C ASP A 193 -12.21 -1.03 17.94
N ALA A 194 -11.71 -1.24 16.71
CA ALA A 194 -11.57 -2.58 16.19
C ALA A 194 -10.29 -3.29 16.63
N ALA A 195 -10.44 -4.58 16.92
CA ALA A 195 -9.35 -5.52 17.05
C ALA A 195 -8.63 -5.72 15.70
N SER A 196 -7.37 -6.17 15.73
CA SER A 196 -6.68 -6.62 14.52
C SER A 196 -7.28 -7.96 14.06
N LEU A 197 -7.77 -8.02 12.83
CA LEU A 197 -8.43 -9.21 12.26
C LEU A 197 -7.43 -10.19 11.61
N CYS A 198 -6.21 -10.29 12.12
CA CYS A 198 -5.25 -11.29 11.66
C CYS A 198 -5.74 -12.71 11.97
N LYS A 199 -5.34 -13.69 11.16
CA LYS A 199 -5.78 -15.10 11.25
C LYS A 199 -4.63 -16.08 11.07
N ILE A 200 -4.79 -17.28 11.62
CA ILE A 200 -3.93 -18.42 11.35
C ILE A 200 -4.73 -19.43 10.52
N GLY A 201 -4.23 -19.72 9.32
CA GLY A 201 -4.87 -20.64 8.39
C GLY A 201 -6.13 -20.11 7.69
N GLY A 202 -6.64 -20.87 6.73
CA GLY A 202 -7.81 -20.52 5.92
C GLY A 202 -7.44 -19.89 4.57
N GLN A 203 -8.44 -19.79 3.67
CA GLN A 203 -8.24 -19.25 2.31
C GLN A 203 -8.60 -17.76 2.20
N ASN A 204 -9.32 -17.21 3.15
CA ASN A 204 -9.77 -15.82 3.10
C ASN A 204 -8.75 -14.91 3.79
N LYS A 205 -8.28 -13.89 3.06
CA LYS A 205 -7.50 -12.80 3.63
C LYS A 205 -8.27 -12.20 4.82
N ALA A 206 -7.58 -11.96 5.93
CA ALA A 206 -8.16 -11.21 7.02
C ALA A 206 -8.52 -9.81 6.49
N ARG A 207 -9.81 -9.54 6.36
CA ARG A 207 -10.29 -8.21 5.97
C ARG A 207 -10.41 -7.41 7.25
N GLY A 208 -9.51 -6.44 7.38
CA GLY A 208 -9.44 -5.60 8.56
C GLY A 208 -10.61 -4.64 8.69
N ALA A 209 -10.81 -4.16 9.87
CA ALA A 209 -11.58 -2.96 10.15
C ALA A 209 -10.73 -1.73 9.82
N ALA A 210 -10.25 -1.68 8.58
CA ALA A 210 -9.47 -0.58 8.04
C ALA A 210 -9.78 -0.41 6.55
N TRP A 211 -9.73 0.81 6.08
CA TRP A 211 -10.03 1.19 4.70
C TRP A 211 -8.88 1.99 4.13
N LYS A 212 -8.44 1.67 2.92
CA LYS A 212 -7.49 2.51 2.19
C LYS A 212 -8.24 3.39 1.22
N VAL A 213 -8.03 4.65 1.38
CA VAL A 213 -8.61 5.70 0.53
C VAL A 213 -7.47 6.35 -0.24
N LYS A 214 -7.55 6.26 -1.58
CA LYS A 214 -6.63 6.92 -2.48
C LYS A 214 -7.39 8.01 -3.22
N PRO A 215 -6.89 9.24 -3.32
CA PRO A 215 -7.51 10.26 -4.13
C PRO A 215 -7.49 9.80 -5.59
N ILE A 216 -8.66 9.77 -6.20
CA ILE A 216 -8.80 9.48 -7.63
C ILE A 216 -8.76 10.81 -8.37
N ARG A 217 -7.74 10.97 -9.20
CA ARG A 217 -7.61 12.11 -10.12
C ARG A 217 -8.19 11.73 -11.47
N LYS A 218 -8.66 12.70 -12.20
CA LYS A 218 -9.13 12.54 -13.56
C LYS A 218 -8.38 13.47 -14.49
N ALA A 219 -7.95 12.94 -15.61
CA ALA A 219 -7.32 13.70 -16.66
C ALA A 219 -7.70 13.15 -18.03
N THR A 220 -7.63 13.99 -19.06
CA THR A 220 -7.96 13.61 -20.44
C THR A 220 -6.67 13.52 -21.25
N PHE A 221 -6.53 12.40 -21.98
CA PHE A 221 -5.35 12.10 -22.80
C PHE A 221 -5.76 11.77 -24.23
N VAL A 222 -4.89 12.00 -25.18
CA VAL A 222 -5.09 11.63 -26.57
C VAL A 222 -4.73 10.16 -26.77
N LEU A 223 -5.60 9.41 -27.40
CA LEU A 223 -5.27 8.07 -27.91
C LEU A 223 -4.31 8.19 -29.09
N ARG A 224 -3.07 7.73 -28.90
CA ARG A 224 -2.02 7.79 -29.93
C ARG A 224 -2.02 6.56 -30.82
N ARG A 225 -2.13 5.38 -30.23
CA ARG A 225 -2.16 4.08 -30.93
C ARG A 225 -2.66 2.99 -30.00
N PHE A 226 -2.93 1.84 -30.53
CA PHE A 226 -3.09 0.63 -29.72
C PHE A 226 -1.78 -0.13 -29.62
N ILE A 227 -1.46 -0.59 -28.41
CA ILE A 227 -0.36 -1.54 -28.17
C ILE A 227 -0.87 -2.95 -28.46
N ASN A 228 -2.15 -3.22 -28.11
CA ASN A 228 -2.84 -4.45 -28.43
C ASN A 228 -4.31 -4.14 -28.73
N GLU A 229 -4.81 -4.56 -29.88
CA GLU A 229 -6.19 -4.31 -30.34
C GLU A 229 -7.14 -5.47 -30.10
N LYS A 230 -6.69 -6.61 -29.56
CA LYS A 230 -7.57 -7.74 -29.28
C LYS A 230 -8.62 -7.34 -28.24
N PRO A 231 -9.93 -7.53 -28.51
CA PRO A 231 -10.99 -7.01 -27.62
C PRO A 231 -10.87 -7.42 -26.14
N GLY A 232 -10.41 -8.64 -25.87
CA GLY A 232 -10.23 -9.14 -24.50
C GLY A 232 -9.01 -8.55 -23.77
N THR A 233 -8.02 -8.08 -24.53
CA THR A 233 -6.74 -7.59 -24.00
C THR A 233 -6.32 -6.25 -24.61
N LEU A 234 -7.32 -5.39 -24.94
CA LEU A 234 -7.07 -4.07 -25.51
C LEU A 234 -6.17 -3.25 -24.58
N VAL A 235 -5.07 -2.74 -25.12
CA VAL A 235 -4.18 -1.80 -24.43
C VAL A 235 -3.96 -0.59 -25.33
N MET A 236 -4.35 0.57 -24.83
CA MET A 236 -4.16 1.88 -25.43
C MET A 236 -2.81 2.45 -25.06
N ALA A 237 -2.13 3.14 -25.98
CA ALA A 237 -1.06 4.08 -25.69
C ALA A 237 -1.69 5.48 -25.66
N LEU A 238 -1.75 6.09 -24.51
CA LEU A 238 -2.30 7.42 -24.27
C LEU A 238 -1.17 8.41 -24.02
N GLY A 239 -1.34 9.66 -24.40
CA GLY A 239 -0.35 10.69 -24.20
C GLY A 239 -0.93 12.09 -24.09
N ALA A 240 -0.21 12.98 -23.47
CA ALA A 240 -0.41 14.43 -23.50
C ALA A 240 0.64 15.08 -24.42
N HIS A 241 0.40 16.33 -24.82
CA HIS A 241 1.35 17.05 -25.66
C HIS A 241 2.68 17.22 -24.93
N GLY A 242 3.77 16.79 -25.58
CA GLY A 242 5.14 16.90 -25.04
C GLY A 242 5.50 15.89 -23.95
N GLN A 243 4.62 14.94 -23.66
CA GLN A 243 4.86 13.88 -22.66
C GLN A 243 4.96 12.50 -23.32
N PRO A 244 5.71 11.55 -22.72
CA PRO A 244 5.79 10.19 -23.22
C PRO A 244 4.44 9.47 -23.09
N ASP A 245 4.14 8.61 -24.07
CA ASP A 245 2.96 7.74 -24.02
C ASP A 245 3.02 6.77 -22.85
N PHE A 246 1.85 6.45 -22.30
CA PHE A 246 1.70 5.43 -21.25
C PHE A 246 0.62 4.40 -21.62
N PRO A 247 0.73 3.15 -21.15
CA PRO A 247 -0.25 2.10 -21.42
C PRO A 247 -1.48 2.25 -20.52
N CYS A 248 -2.69 2.08 -21.10
CA CYS A 248 -3.94 1.97 -20.36
C CYS A 248 -4.77 0.82 -20.94
N GLY A 249 -4.96 -0.24 -20.17
CA GLY A 249 -5.67 -1.45 -20.60
C GLY A 249 -6.92 -1.78 -19.79
N SER A 250 -7.30 -0.94 -18.83
CA SER A 250 -8.43 -1.20 -17.92
C SER A 250 -9.52 -0.12 -18.02
N GLY A 251 -10.71 -0.46 -17.55
CA GLY A 251 -11.82 0.48 -17.33
C GLY A 251 -12.96 0.36 -18.31
N LEU A 252 -12.70 0.20 -19.59
CA LEU A 252 -13.73 0.08 -20.61
C LEU A 252 -14.32 -1.34 -20.69
N THR A 253 -15.61 -1.43 -20.92
CA THR A 253 -16.30 -2.68 -21.25
C THR A 253 -15.84 -3.23 -22.61
N GLN A 254 -16.14 -4.48 -22.92
CA GLN A 254 -15.79 -5.07 -24.22
C GLN A 254 -16.48 -4.36 -25.39
N GLU A 255 -17.70 -3.90 -25.19
CA GLU A 255 -18.44 -3.17 -26.22
C GLU A 255 -17.82 -1.80 -26.48
N GLU A 256 -17.52 -1.02 -25.43
CA GLU A 256 -16.84 0.26 -25.56
C GLU A 256 -15.46 0.12 -26.23
N ARG A 257 -14.73 -0.97 -25.95
CA ARG A 257 -13.45 -1.26 -26.60
C ARG A 257 -13.59 -1.48 -28.10
N ARG A 258 -14.62 -2.23 -28.56
CA ARG A 258 -14.88 -2.45 -29.98
C ARG A 258 -15.25 -1.13 -30.69
N GLN A 259 -16.10 -0.34 -30.07
CA GLN A 259 -16.52 0.97 -30.61
C GLN A 259 -15.31 1.92 -30.68
N LEU A 260 -14.48 1.96 -29.65
CA LEU A 260 -13.27 2.78 -29.62
C LEU A 260 -12.29 2.43 -30.76
N VAL A 261 -12.04 1.12 -30.99
CA VAL A 261 -11.17 0.67 -32.09
C VAL A 261 -11.76 1.08 -33.43
N ALA A 262 -13.05 0.86 -33.64
CA ALA A 262 -13.72 1.24 -34.90
C ALA A 262 -13.63 2.76 -35.15
N GLU A 263 -13.87 3.59 -34.14
CA GLU A 263 -13.77 5.06 -34.29
C GLU A 263 -12.33 5.52 -34.50
N PHE A 264 -11.36 4.94 -33.85
CA PHE A 264 -9.95 5.29 -34.03
C PHE A 264 -9.49 5.08 -35.51
N HIS A 265 -9.90 3.99 -36.12
CA HIS A 265 -9.58 3.69 -37.53
C HIS A 265 -10.31 4.60 -38.54
N THR A 266 -11.24 5.45 -38.08
CA THR A 266 -11.81 6.50 -38.98
C THR A 266 -10.89 7.70 -39.14
N GLY A 267 -9.73 7.73 -38.44
CA GLY A 267 -8.77 8.82 -38.50
C GLY A 267 -9.11 10.02 -37.64
N LYS A 268 -10.14 9.93 -36.80
CA LYS A 268 -10.51 11.00 -35.87
C LYS A 268 -9.62 11.01 -34.62
N THR A 269 -9.42 12.20 -34.06
CA THR A 269 -8.75 12.33 -32.76
C THR A 269 -9.70 11.81 -31.67
N ILE A 270 -9.18 10.90 -30.85
CA ILE A 270 -9.91 10.34 -29.70
C ILE A 270 -9.30 10.87 -28.43
N LEU A 271 -10.15 11.42 -27.56
CA LEU A 271 -9.80 11.82 -26.20
C LEU A 271 -10.34 10.78 -25.23
N VAL A 272 -9.48 10.29 -24.32
CA VAL A 272 -9.83 9.30 -23.30
C VAL A 272 -9.73 9.96 -21.93
N GLU A 273 -10.85 9.96 -21.18
CA GLU A 273 -10.84 10.34 -19.77
C GLU A 273 -10.29 9.17 -18.95
N VAL A 274 -9.29 9.45 -18.13
CA VAL A 274 -8.55 8.46 -17.33
C VAL A 274 -8.62 8.83 -15.85
N ALA A 275 -9.03 7.89 -15.03
CA ALA A 275 -8.83 7.94 -13.58
C ALA A 275 -7.45 7.38 -13.24
N HIS A 276 -6.72 8.04 -12.35
CA HIS A 276 -5.40 7.62 -11.88
C HIS A 276 -5.15 8.07 -10.44
N TYR A 277 -4.11 7.55 -9.80
CA TYR A 277 -3.80 7.85 -8.40
C TYR A 277 -2.66 8.86 -8.20
N GLY A 278 -2.11 9.39 -9.26
CA GLY A 278 -1.00 10.33 -9.27
C GLY A 278 -0.18 10.18 -10.54
N TYR A 279 0.98 10.77 -10.54
CA TYR A 279 1.95 10.65 -11.62
C TYR A 279 3.25 10.07 -11.07
N ASP A 280 3.89 9.19 -11.84
CA ASP A 280 5.24 8.71 -11.56
C ASP A 280 6.29 9.80 -11.84
N GLU A 281 7.55 9.50 -11.57
CA GLU A 281 8.67 10.45 -11.80
C GLU A 281 8.83 10.86 -13.27
N SER A 282 8.32 10.07 -14.21
CA SER A 282 8.34 10.38 -15.65
C SER A 282 7.10 11.19 -16.09
N GLY A 283 6.20 11.55 -15.16
CA GLY A 283 4.96 12.27 -15.45
C GLY A 283 3.86 11.38 -16.03
N ARG A 284 3.96 10.05 -15.94
CA ARG A 284 2.93 9.12 -16.40
C ARG A 284 1.92 8.84 -15.29
N PRO A 285 0.61 8.76 -15.60
CA PRO A 285 -0.40 8.41 -14.63
C PRO A 285 -0.16 7.04 -13.99
N GLU A 286 -0.21 6.97 -12.65
CA GLU A 286 -0.14 5.72 -11.92
C GLU A 286 -1.46 4.95 -11.96
N MET A 287 -1.40 3.66 -12.25
CA MET A 287 -2.56 2.75 -12.34
C MET A 287 -3.73 3.31 -13.18
N PRO A 288 -3.47 3.75 -14.41
CA PRO A 288 -4.48 4.41 -15.23
C PRO A 288 -5.65 3.47 -15.55
N ARG A 289 -6.87 4.03 -15.43
CA ARG A 289 -8.12 3.34 -15.77
C ARG A 289 -8.96 4.26 -16.63
N ALA A 290 -9.30 3.85 -17.84
CA ALA A 290 -10.20 4.61 -18.71
C ALA A 290 -11.61 4.67 -18.11
N LEU A 291 -12.21 5.84 -18.09
CA LEU A 291 -13.58 6.09 -17.64
C LEU A 291 -14.56 6.23 -18.80
N GLY A 292 -14.08 6.67 -19.94
CA GLY A 292 -14.84 6.90 -21.15
C GLY A 292 -13.95 7.55 -22.22
N TRP A 293 -14.53 7.83 -23.37
CA TRP A 293 -13.84 8.48 -24.48
C TRP A 293 -14.79 9.33 -25.32
N ASN A 294 -14.24 10.33 -25.98
CA ASN A 294 -14.93 11.22 -26.90
C ASN A 294 -14.09 11.41 -28.17
N LYS A 295 -14.77 11.64 -29.28
CA LYS A 295 -14.15 12.04 -30.55
C LYS A 295 -14.18 13.54 -30.73
N VAL A 296 -13.11 14.08 -31.28
CA VAL A 296 -12.97 15.50 -31.62
C VAL A 296 -12.71 15.64 -33.12
#